data_8c31ec17e02a4d4e18f22fab143feca6
#
_entry.id   8c31ec17e02a4d4e18f22fab143feca6
#
_cell.length_a   1.000
_cell.length_b   1.000
_cell.length_c   1.000
_cell.angle_alpha   90.00
_cell.angle_beta   90.00
_cell.angle_gamma   90.00
#
_symmetry.space_group_name_H-M   'P 1'
#
loop_
_entity.id
_entity.type
_entity.pdbx_description
1 polymer ?
#
loop_
_entity_poly.entity_id
_entity_poly.type
_entity_poly.pdbx_seq_one_letter_code
_entity_poly.pdbx_strand_id
1 'polypeptide(L)'
;MTASLPPKIETHTLRCLDGTRLYARWFTPATPSSLPTATVIITHGLGEHSARYGHVIQHLLAHGYEVVTYDIRGHGRSAGRRGDTPSFQAFLDDLGCVVGWVKQRRPTPRLFLYGHSMGGLITLSFTLEDREPFSGVIAASTWLRLTFQPPWWKLFIGRIMRHVYPGFRQFTGLDPMRLSHDIPFLTSMPDLELSHHQLSARLFYGALEACDRV
;
A
#
# COMPACT_ATOMS: atom_id res chain seq x y z
N MET A 1 -29.62 21.86 -4.73
CA MET A 1 -28.45 20.99 -4.56
C MET A 1 -28.70 20.09 -3.36
N THR A 2 -29.10 18.86 -3.59
CA THR A 2 -29.29 17.88 -2.51
C THR A 2 -27.91 17.53 -1.95
N ALA A 3 -27.67 17.88 -0.69
CA ALA A 3 -26.46 17.49 0.00
C ALA A 3 -26.37 15.96 -0.03
N SER A 4 -25.39 15.43 -0.74
CA SER A 4 -25.13 13.97 -0.72
C SER A 4 -24.74 13.58 0.70
N LEU A 5 -25.35 12.52 1.22
CA LEU A 5 -24.97 11.95 2.51
C LEU A 5 -23.46 11.61 2.51
N PRO A 6 -22.78 11.72 3.65
CA PRO A 6 -21.38 11.31 3.73
C PRO A 6 -21.23 9.79 3.52
N PRO A 7 -20.11 9.33 2.96
CA PRO A 7 -19.85 7.91 2.81
C PRO A 7 -19.78 7.20 4.17
N LYS A 8 -20.24 5.95 4.23
CA LYS A 8 -20.05 5.12 5.42
C LYS A 8 -18.59 4.65 5.47
N ILE A 9 -17.96 4.80 6.63
CA ILE A 9 -16.57 4.39 6.87
C ILE A 9 -16.54 3.40 8.03
N GLU A 10 -16.02 2.21 7.77
CA GLU A 10 -15.78 1.21 8.79
C GLU A 10 -14.28 1.03 8.98
N THR A 11 -13.84 0.96 10.24
CA THR A 11 -12.43 0.75 10.61
C THR A 11 -12.26 -0.64 11.21
N HIS A 12 -11.24 -1.36 10.78
CA HIS A 12 -10.98 -2.73 11.20
C HIS A 12 -9.50 -2.96 11.52
N THR A 13 -9.25 -3.94 12.36
CA THR A 13 -7.93 -4.52 12.58
C THR A 13 -7.95 -5.95 12.07
N LEU A 14 -7.23 -6.20 10.98
CA LEU A 14 -7.11 -7.54 10.41
C LEU A 14 -5.92 -8.25 11.06
N ARG A 15 -6.10 -9.52 11.41
CA ARG A 15 -5.01 -10.36 11.91
C ARG A 15 -4.60 -11.31 10.79
N CYS A 16 -3.40 -11.12 10.25
CA CYS A 16 -2.83 -11.98 9.24
C CYS A 16 -2.31 -13.30 9.81
N LEU A 17 -1.98 -14.28 8.96
CA LEU A 17 -1.60 -15.63 9.37
C LEU A 17 -0.37 -15.66 10.30
N ASP A 18 0.59 -14.74 10.09
CA ASP A 18 1.77 -14.59 10.95
C ASP A 18 1.50 -13.80 12.26
N GLY A 19 0.23 -13.47 12.52
CA GLY A 19 -0.21 -12.70 13.67
C GLY A 19 -0.07 -11.18 13.53
N THR A 20 0.47 -10.67 12.43
CA THR A 20 0.57 -9.23 12.16
C THR A 20 -0.82 -8.61 12.13
N ARG A 21 -0.96 -7.44 12.76
CA ARG A 21 -2.20 -6.68 12.79
C ARG A 21 -2.11 -5.54 11.79
N LEU A 22 -3.03 -5.53 10.81
CA LEU A 22 -3.14 -4.47 9.81
C LEU A 22 -4.34 -3.58 10.15
N TYR A 23 -4.12 -2.28 10.10
CA TYR A 23 -5.18 -1.28 10.14
C TYR A 23 -5.81 -1.20 8.76
N ALA A 24 -7.13 -1.38 8.66
CA ALA A 24 -7.87 -1.33 7.41
C ALA A 24 -9.13 -0.48 7.55
N ARG A 25 -9.54 0.16 6.46
CA ARG A 25 -10.79 0.91 6.37
C ARG A 25 -11.58 0.48 5.15
N TRP A 26 -12.90 0.38 5.33
CA TRP A 26 -13.85 0.12 4.27
C TRP A 26 -14.74 1.33 4.07
N PHE A 27 -14.81 1.81 2.85
CA PHE A 27 -15.60 2.96 2.46
C PHE A 27 -16.72 2.49 1.53
N THR A 28 -17.96 2.83 1.88
CA THR A 28 -19.16 2.53 1.08
C THR A 28 -19.78 3.84 0.60
N PRO A 29 -20.19 3.95 -0.69
CA PRO A 29 -20.87 5.12 -1.19
C PRO A 29 -22.11 5.49 -0.36
N ALA A 30 -22.40 6.78 -0.24
CA ALA A 30 -23.53 7.30 0.54
C ALA A 30 -24.89 6.86 -0.01
N THR A 31 -25.02 6.78 -1.32
CA THR A 31 -26.17 6.21 -2.03
C THR A 31 -25.76 4.88 -2.62
N PRO A 32 -26.03 3.76 -1.93
CA PRO A 32 -25.79 2.46 -2.54
C PRO A 32 -26.70 2.33 -3.76
N SER A 33 -26.13 2.17 -4.95
CA SER A 33 -26.83 1.45 -6.01
C SER A 33 -27.21 0.08 -5.41
N SER A 34 -28.27 -0.53 -5.86
CA SER A 34 -28.80 -1.81 -5.33
C SER A 34 -27.72 -2.90 -5.14
N LEU A 35 -26.58 -2.77 -5.80
CA LEU A 35 -25.34 -3.55 -5.59
C LEU A 35 -24.13 -2.65 -5.91
N PRO A 36 -23.05 -2.67 -5.13
CA PRO A 36 -21.82 -1.96 -5.49
C PRO A 36 -21.29 -2.50 -6.82
N THR A 37 -20.84 -1.60 -7.69
CA THR A 37 -20.34 -1.93 -9.02
C THR A 37 -19.10 -2.81 -8.94
N ALA A 38 -18.24 -2.52 -7.98
CA ALA A 38 -17.01 -3.26 -7.68
C ALA A 38 -16.38 -2.75 -6.38
N THR A 39 -15.38 -3.50 -5.89
CA THR A 39 -14.52 -3.07 -4.77
C THR A 39 -13.10 -2.82 -5.27
N VAL A 40 -12.49 -1.71 -4.86
CA VAL A 40 -11.09 -1.37 -5.15
C VAL A 40 -10.29 -1.44 -3.86
N ILE A 41 -9.23 -2.27 -3.84
CA ILE A 41 -8.27 -2.33 -2.73
C ILE A 41 -7.10 -1.42 -3.08
N ILE A 42 -6.78 -0.46 -2.19
CA ILE A 42 -5.67 0.48 -2.37
C ILE A 42 -4.50 0.08 -1.47
N THR A 43 -3.34 -0.14 -2.10
CA THR A 43 -2.04 -0.41 -1.46
C THR A 43 -1.13 0.81 -1.63
N HIS A 44 -0.79 1.46 -0.54
CA HIS A 44 0.02 2.68 -0.51
C HIS A 44 1.53 2.40 -0.69
N GLY A 45 2.34 3.45 -0.84
CA GLY A 45 3.78 3.36 -1.06
C GLY A 45 4.64 3.33 0.22
N LEU A 46 5.95 3.28 0.03
CA LEU A 46 6.94 3.30 1.11
C LEU A 46 6.89 4.63 1.88
N GLY A 47 6.86 4.53 3.20
CA GLY A 47 6.97 5.69 4.09
C GLY A 47 5.69 6.52 4.24
N GLU A 48 4.62 6.15 3.56
CA GLU A 48 3.31 6.79 3.64
C GLU A 48 2.26 5.90 4.34
N HIS A 49 0.99 6.25 4.25
CA HIS A 49 -0.11 5.51 4.85
C HIS A 49 -1.41 5.73 4.06
N SER A 50 -2.41 4.89 4.29
CA SER A 50 -3.66 4.84 3.53
C SER A 50 -4.50 6.13 3.56
N ALA A 51 -4.38 6.97 4.59
CA ALA A 51 -5.15 8.21 4.67
C ALA A 51 -4.78 9.25 3.60
N ARG A 52 -3.62 9.12 2.96
CA ARG A 52 -3.18 10.03 1.89
C ARG A 52 -3.99 9.90 0.59
N TYR A 53 -4.76 8.83 0.46
CA TYR A 53 -5.53 8.51 -0.75
C TYR A 53 -6.96 9.07 -0.73
N GLY A 54 -7.27 10.05 0.12
CA GLY A 54 -8.61 10.62 0.27
C GLY A 54 -9.22 11.08 -1.05
N HIS A 55 -8.44 11.74 -1.92
CA HIS A 55 -8.87 12.21 -3.24
C HIS A 55 -9.23 11.05 -4.19
N VAL A 56 -8.44 9.98 -4.21
CA VAL A 56 -8.74 8.77 -5.01
C VAL A 56 -9.99 8.07 -4.47
N ILE A 57 -10.09 7.93 -3.14
CA ILE A 57 -11.24 7.33 -2.48
C ILE A 57 -12.52 8.08 -2.83
N GLN A 58 -12.54 9.41 -2.70
CA GLN A 58 -13.70 10.24 -3.01
C GLN A 58 -14.13 10.08 -4.48
N HIS A 59 -13.16 10.07 -5.41
CA HIS A 59 -13.43 9.87 -6.82
C HIS A 59 -14.09 8.50 -7.09
N LEU A 60 -13.55 7.43 -6.54
CA LEU A 60 -14.08 6.08 -6.71
C LEU A 60 -15.49 5.94 -6.10
N LEU A 61 -15.69 6.47 -4.90
CA LEU A 61 -17.02 6.48 -4.24
C LEU A 61 -18.07 7.22 -5.05
N ALA A 62 -17.71 8.37 -5.67
CA ALA A 62 -18.62 9.13 -6.54
C ALA A 62 -19.06 8.33 -7.78
N HIS A 63 -18.28 7.34 -8.20
CA HIS A 63 -18.60 6.44 -9.31
C HIS A 63 -19.21 5.10 -8.86
N GLY A 64 -19.63 4.98 -7.60
CA GLY A 64 -20.32 3.80 -7.08
C GLY A 64 -19.44 2.63 -6.71
N TYR A 65 -18.11 2.81 -6.64
CA TYR A 65 -17.19 1.77 -6.16
C TYR A 65 -17.13 1.77 -4.63
N GLU A 66 -17.07 0.59 -4.03
CA GLU A 66 -16.57 0.47 -2.66
C GLU A 66 -15.04 0.53 -2.67
N VAL A 67 -14.46 1.09 -1.62
CA VAL A 67 -13.01 1.21 -1.50
C VAL A 67 -12.54 0.60 -0.19
N VAL A 68 -11.53 -0.25 -0.27
CA VAL A 68 -10.82 -0.77 0.88
C VAL A 68 -9.40 -0.23 0.86
N THR A 69 -8.97 0.33 1.98
CA THR A 69 -7.58 0.74 2.19
C THR A 69 -7.02 0.03 3.41
N TYR A 70 -5.73 -0.18 3.42
CA TYR A 70 -5.04 -0.67 4.61
C TYR A 70 -3.66 -0.03 4.72
N ASP A 71 -3.15 0.07 5.94
CA ASP A 71 -1.77 0.43 6.15
C ASP A 71 -0.91 -0.83 6.06
N ILE A 72 0.11 -0.84 5.19
CA ILE A 72 1.02 -1.99 5.03
C ILE A 72 1.79 -2.20 6.36
N ARG A 73 2.21 -3.44 6.66
CA ARG A 73 3.07 -3.69 7.84
C ARG A 73 4.23 -2.71 7.93
N GLY A 74 4.55 -2.25 9.13
CA GLY A 74 5.60 -1.26 9.36
C GLY A 74 5.27 0.16 8.89
N HIS A 75 4.01 0.46 8.57
CA HIS A 75 3.54 1.78 8.13
C HIS A 75 2.25 2.19 8.85
N GLY A 76 1.98 3.48 8.85
CA GLY A 76 0.74 4.03 9.37
C GLY A 76 0.39 3.53 10.78
N ARG A 77 -0.81 2.99 10.92
CA ARG A 77 -1.35 2.43 12.17
C ARG A 77 -1.21 0.91 12.27
N SER A 78 -0.66 0.27 11.24
CA SER A 78 -0.39 -1.16 11.25
C SER A 78 0.81 -1.52 12.12
N ALA A 79 0.82 -2.77 12.59
CA ALA A 79 1.93 -3.32 13.37
C ALA A 79 3.20 -3.48 12.51
N GLY A 80 4.33 -3.65 13.19
CA GLY A 80 5.64 -3.81 12.57
C GLY A 80 6.56 -2.63 12.80
N ARG A 81 7.85 -2.84 12.57
CA ARG A 81 8.87 -1.79 12.67
C ARG A 81 8.81 -0.88 11.43
N ARG A 82 8.87 0.43 11.62
CA ARG A 82 8.84 1.43 10.53
C ARG A 82 9.88 1.12 9.47
N GLY A 83 9.41 0.98 8.21
CA GLY A 83 10.26 0.73 7.04
C GLY A 83 10.97 -0.62 7.05
N ASP A 84 10.39 -1.62 7.71
CA ASP A 84 10.96 -2.95 7.83
C ASP A 84 9.91 -4.04 7.61
N THR A 85 10.35 -5.19 7.10
CA THR A 85 9.53 -6.39 6.89
C THR A 85 10.39 -7.64 7.02
N PRO A 86 9.87 -8.78 7.47
CA PRO A 86 10.63 -10.04 7.47
C PRO A 86 11.14 -10.45 6.08
N SER A 87 10.30 -10.27 5.06
CA SER A 87 10.60 -10.53 3.65
C SER A 87 9.67 -9.71 2.77
N PHE A 88 9.96 -9.58 1.48
CA PHE A 88 9.02 -8.96 0.53
C PHE A 88 7.74 -9.80 0.41
N GLN A 89 7.87 -11.13 0.51
CA GLN A 89 6.75 -12.07 0.52
C GLN A 89 5.71 -11.74 1.60
N ALA A 90 6.14 -11.27 2.76
CA ALA A 90 5.23 -10.92 3.84
C ALA A 90 4.26 -9.77 3.46
N PHE A 91 4.63 -8.88 2.53
CA PHE A 91 3.69 -7.90 1.98
C PHE A 91 2.65 -8.53 1.06
N LEU A 92 3.04 -9.55 0.31
CA LEU A 92 2.11 -10.29 -0.56
C LEU A 92 1.11 -11.09 0.29
N ASP A 93 1.59 -11.69 1.37
CA ASP A 93 0.74 -12.40 2.33
C ASP A 93 -0.24 -11.45 3.04
N ASP A 94 0.19 -10.23 3.37
CA ASP A 94 -0.67 -9.18 3.92
C ASP A 94 -1.76 -8.76 2.92
N LEU A 95 -1.40 -8.54 1.66
CA LEU A 95 -2.39 -8.23 0.63
C LEU A 95 -3.36 -9.39 0.45
N GLY A 96 -2.89 -10.64 0.48
CA GLY A 96 -3.73 -11.83 0.48
C GLY A 96 -4.71 -11.88 1.66
N CYS A 97 -4.26 -11.49 2.85
CA CYS A 97 -5.11 -11.34 4.04
C CYS A 97 -6.24 -10.32 3.80
N VAL A 98 -5.92 -9.15 3.22
CA VAL A 98 -6.91 -8.12 2.90
C VAL A 98 -7.88 -8.59 1.82
N VAL A 99 -7.39 -9.20 0.75
CA VAL A 99 -8.21 -9.78 -0.33
C VAL A 99 -9.18 -10.83 0.20
N GLY A 100 -8.70 -11.76 1.02
CA GLY A 100 -9.52 -12.79 1.66
C GLY A 100 -10.62 -12.20 2.54
N TRP A 101 -10.29 -11.17 3.32
CA TRP A 101 -11.25 -10.46 4.15
C TRP A 101 -12.33 -9.73 3.33
N VAL A 102 -11.96 -9.12 2.20
CA VAL A 102 -12.91 -8.48 1.27
C VAL A 102 -13.84 -9.52 0.66
N LYS A 103 -13.32 -10.64 0.19
CA LYS A 103 -14.11 -11.73 -0.41
C LYS A 103 -15.11 -12.37 0.55
N GLN A 104 -14.75 -12.52 1.82
CA GLN A 104 -15.66 -13.02 2.85
C GLN A 104 -16.87 -12.08 3.05
N ARG A 105 -16.69 -10.76 2.90
CA ARG A 105 -17.75 -9.76 3.05
C ARG A 105 -18.55 -9.51 1.78
N ARG A 106 -17.94 -9.75 0.63
CA ARG A 106 -18.51 -9.60 -0.71
C ARG A 106 -18.17 -10.83 -1.55
N PRO A 107 -18.96 -11.91 -1.48
CA PRO A 107 -18.63 -13.19 -2.11
C PRO A 107 -18.47 -13.15 -3.64
N THR A 108 -19.04 -12.15 -4.32
CA THR A 108 -19.00 -12.04 -5.79
C THR A 108 -18.59 -10.65 -6.29
N PRO A 109 -17.62 -9.97 -5.70
CA PRO A 109 -17.28 -8.64 -6.16
C PRO A 109 -16.44 -8.71 -7.42
N ARG A 110 -16.66 -7.77 -8.34
CA ARG A 110 -15.59 -7.35 -9.23
C ARG A 110 -14.55 -6.69 -8.34
N LEU A 111 -13.38 -7.29 -8.26
CA LEU A 111 -12.31 -6.84 -7.39
C LEU A 111 -11.18 -6.24 -8.22
N PHE A 112 -10.82 -5.00 -7.90
CA PHE A 112 -9.70 -4.29 -8.51
C PHE A 112 -8.63 -4.04 -7.46
N LEU A 113 -7.37 -4.10 -7.88
CA LEU A 113 -6.23 -3.67 -7.08
C LEU A 113 -5.69 -2.34 -7.61
N TYR A 114 -5.43 -1.42 -6.69
CA TYR A 114 -4.72 -0.18 -6.96
C TYR A 114 -3.47 -0.13 -6.09
N GLY A 115 -2.30 -0.01 -6.71
CA GLY A 115 -1.03 0.12 -5.98
C GLY A 115 -0.25 1.34 -6.44
N HIS A 116 0.33 2.09 -5.50
CA HIS A 116 1.19 3.23 -5.78
C HIS A 116 2.63 2.97 -5.32
N SER A 117 3.61 3.30 -6.14
CA SER A 117 5.04 3.18 -5.83
C SER A 117 5.40 1.75 -5.37
N MET A 118 5.90 1.55 -4.14
CA MET A 118 6.11 0.22 -3.54
C MET A 118 4.82 -0.60 -3.48
N GLY A 119 3.67 0.04 -3.21
CA GLY A 119 2.37 -0.63 -3.25
C GLY A 119 2.02 -1.14 -4.65
N GLY A 120 2.44 -0.43 -5.71
CA GLY A 120 2.34 -0.90 -7.09
C GLY A 120 3.16 -2.16 -7.33
N LEU A 121 4.41 -2.21 -6.84
CA LEU A 121 5.25 -3.41 -6.91
C LEU A 121 4.62 -4.59 -6.15
N ILE A 122 4.11 -4.35 -4.93
CA ILE A 122 3.40 -5.38 -4.14
C ILE A 122 2.19 -5.92 -4.93
N THR A 123 1.39 -5.03 -5.49
CA THR A 123 0.18 -5.38 -6.24
C THR A 123 0.49 -6.19 -7.49
N LEU A 124 1.48 -5.76 -8.30
CA LEU A 124 1.92 -6.50 -9.49
C LEU A 124 2.51 -7.86 -9.12
N SER A 125 3.43 -7.91 -8.15
CA SER A 125 4.02 -9.17 -7.69
C SER A 125 2.95 -10.14 -7.20
N PHE A 126 1.96 -9.66 -6.44
CA PHE A 126 0.84 -10.48 -5.96
C PHE A 126 0.02 -11.07 -7.10
N THR A 127 -0.26 -10.27 -8.13
CA THR A 127 -1.04 -10.71 -9.29
C THR A 127 -0.27 -11.73 -10.15
N LEU A 128 1.05 -11.55 -10.30
CA LEU A 128 1.91 -12.47 -11.08
C LEU A 128 2.08 -13.84 -10.41
N GLU A 129 1.91 -13.93 -9.10
CA GLU A 129 1.91 -15.23 -8.41
C GLU A 129 0.62 -16.04 -8.63
N ASP A 130 -0.26 -15.57 -9.53
CA ASP A 130 -1.52 -16.21 -9.93
C ASP A 130 -2.42 -16.64 -8.76
N ARG A 131 -2.33 -15.84 -7.68
CA ARG A 131 -3.03 -16.17 -6.43
C ARG A 131 -4.53 -15.98 -6.53
N GLU A 132 -4.97 -15.01 -7.37
CA GLU A 132 -6.38 -14.62 -7.42
C GLU A 132 -6.76 -13.93 -8.74
N PRO A 133 -7.94 -14.25 -9.32
CA PRO A 133 -8.45 -13.53 -10.47
C PRO A 133 -8.98 -12.15 -10.04
N PHE A 134 -8.39 -11.10 -10.57
CA PHE A 134 -8.85 -9.72 -10.40
C PHE A 134 -9.51 -9.21 -11.68
N SER A 135 -10.50 -8.30 -11.52
CA SER A 135 -11.13 -7.64 -12.66
C SER A 135 -10.20 -6.61 -13.31
N GLY A 136 -9.17 -6.16 -12.62
CA GLY A 136 -8.12 -5.30 -13.14
C GLY A 136 -7.15 -4.85 -12.05
N VAL A 137 -5.99 -4.35 -12.51
CA VAL A 137 -4.91 -3.84 -11.68
C VAL A 137 -4.50 -2.47 -12.17
N ILE A 138 -4.39 -1.50 -11.26
CA ILE A 138 -3.88 -0.15 -11.52
C ILE A 138 -2.56 -0.01 -10.76
N ALA A 139 -1.46 0.09 -11.50
CA ALA A 139 -0.13 0.27 -10.97
C ALA A 139 0.35 1.72 -11.26
N ALA A 140 0.23 2.59 -10.25
CA ALA A 140 0.53 4.01 -10.37
C ALA A 140 1.96 4.29 -9.89
N SER A 141 2.78 4.94 -10.74
CA SER A 141 4.17 5.33 -10.42
C SER A 141 4.97 4.21 -9.73
N THR A 142 4.80 2.99 -10.21
CA THR A 142 5.33 1.78 -9.57
C THR A 142 6.84 1.80 -9.43
N TRP A 143 7.33 1.37 -8.27
CA TRP A 143 8.76 1.18 -8.05
C TRP A 143 9.23 -0.07 -8.81
N LEU A 144 9.67 0.10 -10.08
CA LEU A 144 10.26 -0.95 -10.91
C LEU A 144 11.77 -0.81 -11.03
N ARG A 145 12.28 0.41 -10.90
CA ARG A 145 13.71 0.72 -10.93
C ARG A 145 14.01 1.90 -10.03
N LEU A 146 15.26 1.97 -9.58
CA LEU A 146 15.76 3.20 -8.96
C LEU A 146 16.03 4.24 -10.05
N THR A 147 15.56 5.46 -9.83
CA THR A 147 15.83 6.61 -10.72
C THR A 147 17.24 7.16 -10.55
N PHE A 148 17.95 6.72 -9.53
CA PHE A 148 19.34 7.09 -9.23
C PHE A 148 20.14 5.82 -8.92
N GLN A 149 21.44 5.86 -9.17
CA GLN A 149 22.32 4.77 -8.78
C GLN A 149 22.94 5.08 -7.41
N PRO A 150 22.60 4.32 -6.35
CA PRO A 150 23.29 4.46 -5.08
C PRO A 150 24.80 4.19 -5.27
N PRO A 151 25.68 4.88 -4.54
CA PRO A 151 27.10 4.58 -4.57
C PRO A 151 27.36 3.10 -4.31
N TRP A 152 28.25 2.48 -5.07
CA TRP A 152 28.53 1.04 -5.02
C TRP A 152 28.86 0.52 -3.60
N TRP A 153 29.57 1.33 -2.82
CA TRP A 153 29.92 0.97 -1.43
C TRP A 153 28.70 0.89 -0.51
N LYS A 154 27.66 1.74 -0.73
CA LYS A 154 26.39 1.64 0.01
C LYS A 154 25.66 0.35 -0.33
N LEU A 155 25.64 -0.02 -1.61
CA LEU A 155 25.07 -1.30 -2.04
C LEU A 155 25.85 -2.48 -1.43
N PHE A 156 27.20 -2.43 -1.44
CA PHE A 156 28.02 -3.48 -0.86
C PHE A 156 27.76 -3.64 0.65
N ILE A 157 27.80 -2.54 1.42
CA ILE A 157 27.47 -2.55 2.86
C ILE A 157 26.06 -3.06 3.09
N GLY A 158 25.09 -2.57 2.34
CA GLY A 158 23.70 -3.01 2.46
C GLY A 158 23.53 -4.51 2.20
N ARG A 159 24.29 -5.06 1.23
CA ARG A 159 24.29 -6.50 0.94
C ARG A 159 24.87 -7.33 2.10
N ILE A 160 25.88 -6.85 2.78
CA ILE A 160 26.39 -7.48 4.01
C ILE A 160 25.34 -7.36 5.12
N MET A 161 24.79 -6.16 5.32
CA MET A 161 23.83 -5.88 6.39
C MET A 161 22.55 -6.69 6.27
N ARG A 162 22.09 -7.01 5.04
CA ARG A 162 20.92 -7.88 4.87
C ARG A 162 21.07 -9.27 5.50
N HIS A 163 22.29 -9.74 5.68
CA HIS A 163 22.60 -11.04 6.29
C HIS A 163 23.02 -10.92 7.76
N VAL A 164 23.84 -9.93 8.09
CA VAL A 164 24.42 -9.76 9.45
C VAL A 164 23.42 -9.07 10.38
N TYR A 165 22.74 -8.02 9.88
CA TYR A 165 21.74 -7.26 10.65
C TYR A 165 20.61 -6.82 9.71
N PRO A 166 19.72 -7.74 9.30
CA PRO A 166 18.70 -7.50 8.27
C PRO A 166 17.78 -6.31 8.56
N GLY A 167 17.49 -6.07 9.82
CA GLY A 167 16.67 -4.96 10.29
C GLY A 167 17.41 -3.62 10.41
N PHE A 168 18.67 -3.51 9.95
CA PHE A 168 19.38 -2.24 9.87
C PHE A 168 18.66 -1.29 8.93
N ARG A 169 18.29 -0.12 9.44
CA ARG A 169 17.49 0.87 8.72
C ARG A 169 18.30 2.11 8.45
N GLN A 170 18.10 2.67 7.27
CA GLN A 170 18.64 3.94 6.84
C GLN A 170 17.51 4.89 6.44
N PHE A 171 17.81 6.18 6.41
CA PHE A 171 16.92 7.16 5.81
C PHE A 171 16.90 6.96 4.29
N THR A 172 15.70 6.99 3.70
CA THR A 172 15.50 6.82 2.25
C THR A 172 16.12 7.96 1.45
N GLY A 173 16.27 9.13 2.04
CA GLY A 173 16.69 10.35 1.33
C GLY A 173 15.63 10.88 0.36
N LEU A 174 14.43 10.33 0.36
CA LEU A 174 13.33 10.85 -0.44
C LEU A 174 12.83 12.14 0.19
N ASP A 175 12.84 13.21 -0.61
CA ASP A 175 12.28 14.50 -0.25
C ASP A 175 10.77 14.51 -0.59
N PRO A 176 9.87 14.60 0.42
CA PRO A 176 8.43 14.63 0.15
C PRO A 176 8.01 15.76 -0.80
N MET A 177 8.72 16.89 -0.78
CA MET A 177 8.43 18.05 -1.64
C MET A 177 8.71 17.78 -3.12
N ARG A 178 9.43 16.72 -3.45
CA ARG A 178 9.69 16.28 -4.82
C ARG A 178 8.68 15.26 -5.36
N LEU A 179 7.71 14.85 -4.53
CA LEU A 179 6.73 13.82 -4.91
C LEU A 179 5.57 14.39 -5.74
N SER A 180 5.36 15.70 -5.72
CA SER A 180 4.31 16.37 -6.49
C SER A 180 4.71 17.81 -6.82
N HIS A 181 4.18 18.34 -7.92
CA HIS A 181 4.24 19.78 -8.24
C HIS A 181 3.11 20.57 -7.56
N ASP A 182 2.12 19.90 -6.99
CA ASP A 182 1.00 20.50 -6.26
C ASP A 182 1.40 20.75 -4.80
N ILE A 183 1.95 21.94 -4.54
CA ILE A 183 2.38 22.34 -3.19
C ILE A 183 1.22 22.40 -2.19
N PRO A 184 0.04 22.97 -2.52
CA PRO A 184 -1.14 22.89 -1.65
C PRO A 184 -1.49 21.45 -1.26
N PHE A 185 -1.45 20.51 -2.18
CA PHE A 185 -1.68 19.10 -1.88
C PHE A 185 -0.64 18.55 -0.89
N LEU A 186 0.65 18.80 -1.12
CA LEU A 186 1.73 18.34 -0.25
C LEU A 186 1.61 18.87 1.19
N THR A 187 1.23 20.14 1.33
CA THR A 187 1.08 20.79 2.66
C THR A 187 -0.22 20.42 3.38
N SER A 188 -1.24 19.97 2.64
CA SER A 188 -2.53 19.53 3.21
C SER A 188 -2.59 18.04 3.55
N MET A 189 -1.48 17.31 3.41
CA MET A 189 -1.45 15.88 3.69
C MET A 189 -1.79 15.57 5.14
N PRO A 190 -2.73 14.65 5.40
CA PRO A 190 -3.13 14.31 6.76
C PRO A 190 -2.08 13.47 7.47
N ASP A 191 -2.07 13.55 8.81
CA ASP A 191 -1.36 12.63 9.71
C ASP A 191 0.12 12.40 9.33
N LEU A 192 0.89 13.48 9.09
CA LEU A 192 2.31 13.41 8.71
C LEU A 192 3.15 12.59 9.69
N GLU A 193 2.76 12.56 10.96
CA GLU A 193 3.38 11.75 12.02
C GLU A 193 3.29 10.22 11.78
N LEU A 194 2.33 9.77 10.96
CA LEU A 194 2.20 8.38 10.55
C LEU A 194 3.14 8.02 9.39
N SER A 195 3.73 9.01 8.75
CA SER A 195 4.72 8.84 7.69
C SER A 195 6.12 8.60 8.28
N HIS A 196 7.00 7.99 7.50
CA HIS A 196 8.39 7.78 7.91
C HIS A 196 9.34 7.74 6.71
N HIS A 197 10.62 7.97 6.97
CA HIS A 197 11.69 7.94 5.97
C HIS A 197 12.68 6.80 6.22
N GLN A 198 12.21 5.69 6.78
CA GLN A 198 13.03 4.53 7.12
C GLN A 198 12.92 3.45 6.04
N LEU A 199 14.05 2.78 5.76
CA LEU A 199 14.12 1.65 4.85
C LEU A 199 15.16 0.66 5.37
N SER A 200 14.74 -0.57 5.65
CA SER A 200 15.67 -1.61 6.09
C SER A 200 16.42 -2.24 4.90
N ALA A 201 17.60 -2.79 5.17
CA ALA A 201 18.41 -3.46 4.16
C ALA A 201 17.64 -4.63 3.53
N ARG A 202 16.97 -5.45 4.33
CA ARG A 202 16.19 -6.60 3.81
C ARG A 202 14.99 -6.18 2.98
N LEU A 203 14.29 -5.09 3.37
CA LEU A 203 13.19 -4.55 2.56
C LEU A 203 13.71 -4.02 1.23
N PHE A 204 14.80 -3.25 1.25
CA PHE A 204 15.39 -2.70 0.03
C PHE A 204 15.77 -3.79 -0.97
N TYR A 205 16.52 -4.80 -0.54
CA TYR A 205 16.96 -5.89 -1.42
C TYR A 205 15.80 -6.81 -1.83
N GLY A 206 14.83 -7.05 -0.92
CA GLY A 206 13.62 -7.80 -1.27
C GLY A 206 12.77 -7.09 -2.32
N ALA A 207 12.68 -5.75 -2.27
CA ALA A 207 12.03 -4.96 -3.30
C ALA A 207 12.78 -5.00 -4.64
N LEU A 208 14.11 -4.91 -4.64
CA LEU A 208 14.90 -5.05 -5.88
C LEU A 208 14.70 -6.42 -6.52
N GLU A 209 14.76 -7.49 -5.74
CA GLU A 209 14.51 -8.86 -6.22
C GLU A 209 13.07 -9.04 -6.75
N ALA A 210 12.10 -8.33 -6.18
CA ALA A 210 10.73 -8.31 -6.69
C ALA A 210 10.63 -7.54 -8.02
N CYS A 211 11.35 -6.42 -8.16
CA CYS A 211 11.41 -5.68 -9.43
C CYS A 211 11.94 -6.52 -10.59
N ASP A 212 12.90 -7.41 -10.33
CA ASP A 212 13.47 -8.30 -11.36
C ASP A 212 12.50 -9.41 -11.81
N ARG A 213 11.40 -9.63 -11.06
CA ARG A 213 10.38 -10.65 -11.37
C ARG A 213 9.13 -10.09 -12.02
N VAL A 214 8.93 -8.78 -11.99
CA VAL A 214 7.79 -8.05 -12.56
C VAL A 214 8.14 -7.46 -13.92
#